data_51b002eb04e93d53d4c932ba1400c800
#
_entry.id   51b002eb04e93d53d4c932ba1400c800
#
_cell.length_a   1.000
_cell.length_b   1.000
_cell.length_c   1.000
_cell.angle_alpha   90.00
_cell.angle_beta   90.00
_cell.angle_gamma   90.00
#
_symmetry.space_group_name_H-M   'P 1'
#
loop_
_entity.id
_entity.type
_entity.pdbx_description
1 polymer ?
#
loop_
_entity_poly.entity_id
_entity_poly.type
_entity_poly.pdbx_seq_one_letter_code
_entity_poly.pdbx_strand_id
1 'polypeptide(L)'
;MLEKLKEEVYKANMDLPKYGLVTFTWGNVSGIDREKGLFVIKPSGVEYEKLTPEDMVVVDLEGNKVEGKYNPSSDTPTHVVLYNAFPKIGGIVHTHSSWATSWAQAGRAIPCYGTTHADYIYGEVPCVQIGRAHV
;
A
#
# COMPACT_ATOMS: atom_id res chain seq x y z
N MET A 1 17.30 8.66 7.26
CA MET A 1 17.67 7.70 6.18
C MET A 1 16.56 7.67 5.13
N LEU A 2 16.89 7.56 3.85
CA LEU A 2 15.93 7.55 2.73
C LEU A 2 15.03 8.79 2.62
N GLU A 3 15.51 9.98 2.89
CA GLU A 3 14.73 11.23 2.94
C GLU A 3 13.95 11.49 1.65
N LYS A 4 14.60 11.28 0.50
CA LYS A 4 13.95 11.44 -0.80
C LYS A 4 12.79 10.45 -0.98
N LEU A 5 13.00 9.18 -0.62
CA LEU A 5 11.95 8.16 -0.72
C LEU A 5 10.81 8.42 0.27
N LYS A 6 11.11 8.92 1.48
CA LYS A 6 10.07 9.35 2.45
C LYS A 6 9.20 10.46 1.88
N GLU A 7 9.81 11.45 1.24
CA GLU A 7 9.10 12.55 0.58
C GLU A 7 8.20 12.05 -0.56
N GLU A 8 8.71 11.15 -1.41
CA GLU A 8 7.95 10.56 -2.52
C GLU A 8 6.78 9.72 -2.02
N VAL A 9 7.01 8.87 -1.02
CA VAL A 9 5.98 8.01 -0.41
C VAL A 9 4.95 8.86 0.34
N TYR A 10 5.37 9.91 1.05
CA TYR A 10 4.46 10.85 1.69
C TYR A 10 3.52 11.50 0.66
N LYS A 11 4.05 12.06 -0.42
CA LYS A 11 3.25 12.67 -1.51
C LYS A 11 2.24 11.68 -2.09
N ALA A 12 2.67 10.47 -2.38
CA ALA A 12 1.79 9.42 -2.90
C ALA A 12 0.68 9.03 -1.89
N ASN A 13 0.98 9.01 -0.58
CA ASN A 13 -0.04 8.82 0.45
C ASN A 13 -1.03 9.98 0.49
N MET A 14 -0.57 11.24 0.37
CA MET A 14 -1.44 12.43 0.37
C MET A 14 -2.36 12.50 -0.88
N ASP A 15 -1.97 11.89 -1.97
CA ASP A 15 -2.83 11.77 -3.15
C ASP A 15 -4.06 10.86 -2.92
N LEU A 16 -4.00 9.91 -1.99
CA LEU A 16 -5.12 9.01 -1.68
C LEU A 16 -6.37 9.78 -1.21
N PRO A 17 -6.34 10.59 -0.15
CA PRO A 17 -7.51 11.40 0.25
C PRO A 17 -7.84 12.50 -0.76
N LYS A 18 -6.85 13.11 -1.39
CA LYS A 18 -7.04 14.15 -2.41
C LYS A 18 -7.90 13.66 -3.59
N TYR A 19 -7.72 12.41 -4.01
CA TYR A 19 -8.50 11.79 -5.09
C TYR A 19 -9.69 10.96 -4.60
N GLY A 20 -10.03 11.00 -3.30
CA GLY A 20 -11.17 10.29 -2.75
C GLY A 20 -11.03 8.76 -2.77
N LEU A 21 -9.81 8.25 -2.73
CA LEU A 21 -9.51 6.82 -2.83
C LEU A 21 -9.53 6.09 -1.47
N VAL A 22 -9.60 6.84 -0.38
CA VAL A 22 -9.58 6.31 0.99
C VAL A 22 -10.54 7.06 1.90
N THR A 23 -10.86 6.44 3.04
CA THR A 23 -11.70 7.00 4.11
C THR A 23 -10.93 6.93 5.43
N PHE A 24 -11.06 7.93 6.29
CA PHE A 24 -10.37 8.03 7.58
C PHE A 24 -8.84 7.90 7.42
N THR A 25 -8.21 7.02 8.21
CA THR A 25 -6.78 6.72 8.16
C THR A 25 -6.44 5.51 7.29
N TRP A 26 -7.45 4.92 6.64
CA TRP A 26 -7.31 3.68 5.89
C TRP A 26 -6.55 3.88 4.59
N GLY A 27 -6.05 2.77 4.05
CA GLY A 27 -5.21 2.80 2.87
C GLY A 27 -3.81 3.30 3.17
N ASN A 28 -2.90 2.99 2.30
CA ASN A 28 -1.50 3.41 2.39
C ASN A 28 -0.77 3.20 1.07
N VAL A 29 0.34 3.88 0.95
CA VAL A 29 1.32 3.67 -0.12
C VAL A 29 2.66 3.35 0.52
N SER A 30 3.40 2.45 -0.09
CA SER A 30 4.82 2.24 0.20
C SER A 30 5.68 2.34 -1.05
N GLY A 31 6.97 2.60 -0.86
CA GLY A 31 7.99 2.60 -1.90
C GLY A 31 9.27 1.94 -1.39
N ILE A 32 9.99 1.23 -2.25
CA ILE A 32 11.17 0.44 -1.89
C ILE A 32 12.45 0.98 -2.54
N ASP A 33 13.51 1.03 -1.75
CA ASP A 33 14.91 1.12 -2.21
C ASP A 33 15.46 -0.31 -2.28
N ARG A 34 15.53 -0.84 -3.50
CA ARG A 34 15.98 -2.23 -3.74
C ARG A 34 17.46 -2.44 -3.44
N GLU A 35 18.28 -1.41 -3.59
CA GLU A 35 19.72 -1.50 -3.32
C GLU A 35 19.99 -1.67 -1.81
N LYS A 36 19.17 -1.01 -0.99
CA LYS A 36 19.25 -1.10 0.47
C LYS A 36 18.41 -2.22 1.08
N GLY A 37 17.47 -2.81 0.31
CA GLY A 37 16.52 -3.77 0.84
C GLY A 37 15.57 -3.17 1.88
N LEU A 38 15.25 -1.89 1.77
CA LEU A 38 14.43 -1.14 2.70
C LEU A 38 13.25 -0.49 1.98
N PHE A 39 12.08 -0.49 2.59
CA PHE A 39 10.94 0.25 2.07
C PHE A 39 10.39 1.25 3.10
N VAL A 40 9.75 2.27 2.59
CA VAL A 40 9.08 3.32 3.36
C VAL A 40 7.58 3.11 3.26
N ILE A 41 6.87 3.21 4.39
CA ILE A 41 5.42 3.02 4.45
C ILE A 41 4.78 4.04 5.40
N LYS A 42 3.50 4.35 5.18
CA LYS A 42 2.70 5.19 6.07
C LYS A 42 2.61 4.57 7.47
N PRO A 43 2.72 5.39 8.53
CA PRO A 43 2.49 4.93 9.90
C PRO A 43 1.02 4.50 10.12
N SER A 44 0.82 3.57 11.06
CA SER A 44 -0.50 3.13 11.49
C SER A 44 -1.24 4.23 12.26
N GLY A 45 -2.52 4.43 11.97
CA GLY A 45 -3.43 5.26 12.76
C GLY A 45 -3.16 6.78 12.75
N VAL A 46 -2.24 7.26 11.93
CA VAL A 46 -2.00 8.71 11.79
C VAL A 46 -2.93 9.29 10.72
N GLU A 47 -3.67 10.33 11.10
CA GLU A 47 -4.56 11.08 10.21
C GLU A 47 -3.77 11.73 9.08
N TYR A 48 -4.33 11.75 7.87
CA TYR A 48 -3.65 12.31 6.69
C TYR A 48 -3.29 13.79 6.87
N GLU A 49 -4.17 14.59 7.50
CA GLU A 49 -3.96 16.01 7.72
C GLU A 49 -2.80 16.32 8.71
N LYS A 50 -2.41 15.34 9.52
CA LYS A 50 -1.33 15.47 10.52
C LYS A 50 -0.03 14.81 10.06
N LEU A 51 -0.07 14.11 8.92
CA LEU A 51 1.05 13.35 8.43
C LEU A 51 2.13 14.27 7.84
N THR A 52 3.38 13.95 8.12
CA THR A 52 4.56 14.64 7.54
C THR A 52 5.52 13.62 6.93
N PRO A 53 6.45 14.03 6.04
CA PRO A 53 7.44 13.12 5.49
C PRO A 53 8.30 12.43 6.56
N GLU A 54 8.59 13.11 7.67
CA GLU A 54 9.38 12.59 8.80
C GLU A 54 8.66 11.49 9.56
N ASP A 55 7.32 11.44 9.46
CA ASP A 55 6.50 10.42 10.11
C ASP A 55 6.53 9.08 9.38
N MET A 56 7.00 9.06 8.12
CA MET A 56 7.12 7.83 7.34
C MET A 56 8.06 6.85 8.01
N VAL A 57 7.67 5.58 8.04
CA VAL A 57 8.38 4.50 8.73
C VAL A 57 9.21 3.72 7.73
N VAL A 58 10.47 3.44 8.07
CA VAL A 58 11.37 2.59 7.28
C VAL A 58 11.34 1.17 7.85
N VAL A 59 11.16 0.20 6.97
CA VAL A 59 11.01 -1.23 7.29
C VAL A 59 11.92 -2.05 6.37
N ASP A 60 12.49 -3.14 6.89
CA ASP A 60 13.25 -4.11 6.09
C ASP A 60 12.33 -5.15 5.41
N LEU A 61 12.93 -6.02 4.59
CA LEU A 61 12.19 -7.08 3.88
C LEU A 61 11.78 -8.27 4.76
N GLU A 62 12.22 -8.30 6.02
CA GLU A 62 11.77 -9.22 7.07
C GLU A 62 10.59 -8.66 7.87
N GLY A 63 10.26 -7.37 7.68
CA GLY A 63 9.15 -6.69 8.36
C GLY A 63 9.56 -5.99 9.66
N ASN A 64 10.86 -5.86 9.95
CA ASN A 64 11.35 -5.17 11.12
C ASN A 64 11.38 -3.66 10.88
N LYS A 65 10.91 -2.88 11.85
CA LYS A 65 11.05 -1.43 11.83
C LYS A 65 12.50 -1.03 12.01
N VAL A 66 13.06 -0.34 11.01
CA VAL A 66 14.46 0.16 11.01
C VAL A 66 14.52 1.61 11.51
N GLU A 67 13.56 2.46 11.09
CA GLU A 67 13.53 3.89 11.46
C GLU A 67 12.09 4.38 11.53
N GLY A 68 11.81 5.32 12.43
CA GLY A 68 10.53 6.00 12.58
C GLY A 68 10.00 6.00 14.01
N LYS A 69 9.31 7.07 14.39
CA LYS A 69 8.75 7.23 15.75
C LYS A 69 7.47 6.42 15.97
N TYR A 70 6.73 6.16 14.89
CA TYR A 70 5.45 5.44 14.92
C TYR A 70 5.62 3.95 14.59
N ASN A 71 4.59 3.19 14.81
CA ASN A 71 4.49 1.84 14.26
C ASN A 71 4.15 1.92 12.76
N PRO A 72 4.70 1.05 11.92
CA PRO A 72 4.32 0.98 10.53
C PRO A 72 2.85 0.54 10.38
N SER A 73 2.27 0.77 9.19
CA SER A 73 0.92 0.29 8.86
C SER A 73 0.73 -1.17 9.24
N SER A 74 -0.47 -1.54 9.69
CA SER A 74 -0.87 -2.94 9.92
C SER A 74 -0.78 -3.80 8.65
N ASP A 75 -0.76 -3.18 7.47
CA ASP A 75 -0.60 -3.87 6.18
C ASP A 75 0.86 -4.21 5.84
N THR A 76 1.81 -3.82 6.68
CA THR A 76 3.24 -4.08 6.47
C THR A 76 3.54 -5.54 6.12
N PRO A 77 2.98 -6.57 6.77
CA PRO A 77 3.21 -7.96 6.39
C PRO A 77 2.81 -8.28 4.95
N THR A 78 1.71 -7.70 4.46
CA THR A 78 1.27 -7.85 3.07
C THR A 78 2.27 -7.21 2.10
N HIS A 79 2.75 -5.99 2.42
CA HIS A 79 3.76 -5.31 1.61
C HIS A 79 5.09 -6.09 1.56
N VAL A 80 5.54 -6.66 2.68
CA VAL A 80 6.73 -7.54 2.76
C VAL A 80 6.58 -8.73 1.80
N VAL A 81 5.45 -9.44 1.87
CA VAL A 81 5.18 -10.59 0.99
C VAL A 81 5.24 -10.18 -0.49
N LEU A 82 4.60 -9.06 -0.86
CA LEU A 82 4.56 -8.58 -2.23
C LEU A 82 5.94 -8.12 -2.73
N TYR A 83 6.72 -7.40 -1.91
CA TYR A 83 8.07 -7.00 -2.31
C TYR A 83 9.02 -8.17 -2.48
N ASN A 84 8.89 -9.22 -1.67
CA ASN A 84 9.68 -10.45 -1.81
C ASN A 84 9.25 -11.28 -3.02
N ALA A 85 7.93 -11.40 -3.26
CA ALA A 85 7.41 -12.17 -4.38
C ALA A 85 7.62 -11.49 -5.74
N PHE A 86 7.62 -10.16 -5.78
CA PHE A 86 7.71 -9.37 -7.01
C PHE A 86 8.93 -8.42 -7.02
N PRO A 87 10.14 -8.91 -7.34
CA PRO A 87 11.37 -8.13 -7.22
C PRO A 87 11.45 -6.91 -8.14
N LYS A 88 10.58 -6.81 -9.14
CA LYS A 88 10.57 -5.70 -10.11
C LYS A 88 9.66 -4.53 -9.72
N ILE A 89 8.77 -4.69 -8.75
CA ILE A 89 7.90 -3.58 -8.32
C ILE A 89 8.69 -2.59 -7.47
N GLY A 90 8.43 -1.29 -7.66
CA GLY A 90 9.05 -0.20 -6.90
C GLY A 90 8.14 0.41 -5.84
N GLY A 91 6.84 0.13 -5.89
CA GLY A 91 5.86 0.66 -4.95
C GLY A 91 4.60 -0.19 -4.90
N ILE A 92 3.84 -0.02 -3.82
CA ILE A 92 2.57 -0.70 -3.58
C ILE A 92 1.56 0.35 -3.12
N VAL A 93 0.36 0.33 -3.69
CA VAL A 93 -0.78 1.16 -3.30
C VAL A 93 -1.88 0.25 -2.79
N HIS A 94 -2.32 0.51 -1.56
CA HIS A 94 -3.45 -0.18 -0.92
C HIS A 94 -4.61 0.80 -0.73
N THR A 95 -5.77 0.44 -1.23
CA THR A 95 -7.02 1.20 -1.03
C THR A 95 -8.17 0.27 -0.67
N HIS A 96 -9.27 0.86 -0.17
CA HIS A 96 -10.51 0.15 0.16
C HIS A 96 -11.62 0.56 -0.82
N SER A 97 -11.40 0.40 -2.12
CA SER A 97 -12.43 0.65 -3.14
C SER A 97 -13.71 -0.14 -2.82
N SER A 98 -14.84 0.55 -2.66
CA SER A 98 -16.12 -0.09 -2.31
C SER A 98 -16.54 -1.16 -3.33
N TRP A 99 -16.34 -0.88 -4.61
CA TRP A 99 -16.67 -1.82 -5.68
C TRP A 99 -15.75 -3.04 -5.69
N ALA A 100 -14.43 -2.83 -5.63
CA ALA A 100 -13.47 -3.93 -5.57
C ALA A 100 -13.66 -4.77 -4.30
N THR A 101 -13.90 -4.13 -3.16
CA THR A 101 -14.18 -4.81 -1.89
C THR A 101 -15.46 -5.66 -1.95
N SER A 102 -16.51 -5.18 -2.63
CA SER A 102 -17.75 -5.95 -2.82
C SER A 102 -17.51 -7.23 -3.61
N TRP A 103 -16.71 -7.18 -4.68
CA TRP A 103 -16.30 -8.35 -5.44
C TRP A 103 -15.46 -9.31 -4.60
N ALA A 104 -14.49 -8.77 -3.86
CA ALA A 104 -13.62 -9.56 -2.98
C ALA A 104 -14.40 -10.27 -1.87
N GLN A 105 -15.36 -9.59 -1.23
CA GLN A 105 -16.23 -10.19 -0.21
C GLN A 105 -17.14 -11.29 -0.78
N ALA A 106 -17.50 -11.17 -2.06
CA ALA A 106 -18.22 -12.23 -2.78
C ALA A 106 -17.30 -13.39 -3.21
N GLY A 107 -16.00 -13.32 -2.96
CA GLY A 107 -15.02 -14.32 -3.38
C GLY A 107 -14.86 -14.42 -4.91
N ARG A 108 -15.06 -13.32 -5.62
CA ARG A 108 -15.08 -13.29 -7.10
C ARG A 108 -14.07 -12.32 -7.66
N ALA A 109 -13.40 -12.72 -8.73
CA ALA A 109 -12.60 -11.83 -9.56
C ALA A 109 -13.48 -10.80 -10.29
N ILE A 110 -12.91 -9.65 -10.66
CA ILE A 110 -13.60 -8.61 -11.43
C ILE A 110 -13.37 -8.90 -12.92
N PRO A 111 -14.41 -9.30 -13.68
CA PRO A 111 -14.27 -9.58 -15.10
C PRO A 111 -14.03 -8.31 -15.91
N CYS A 112 -13.30 -8.44 -17.01
CA CYS A 112 -13.03 -7.33 -17.92
C CYS A 112 -14.24 -7.08 -18.84
N TYR A 113 -15.17 -6.22 -18.42
CA TYR A 113 -16.35 -5.89 -19.22
C TYR A 113 -16.24 -4.58 -20.00
N GLY A 114 -15.27 -3.75 -19.70
CA GLY A 114 -15.15 -2.41 -20.29
C GLY A 114 -13.79 -2.09 -20.85
N THR A 115 -13.77 -1.14 -21.81
CA THR A 115 -12.53 -0.70 -22.46
C THR A 115 -11.53 -0.09 -21.49
N THR A 116 -11.98 0.74 -20.54
CA THR A 116 -11.11 1.33 -19.53
C THR A 116 -10.40 0.26 -18.69
N HIS A 117 -11.10 -0.83 -18.33
CA HIS A 117 -10.47 -1.96 -17.67
C HIS A 117 -9.40 -2.59 -18.57
N ALA A 118 -9.76 -2.87 -19.82
CA ALA A 118 -8.87 -3.52 -20.80
C ALA A 118 -7.61 -2.69 -21.11
N ASP A 119 -7.72 -1.36 -21.05
CA ASP A 119 -6.60 -0.42 -21.30
C ASP A 119 -5.52 -0.49 -20.22
N TYR A 120 -5.90 -0.83 -18.99
CA TYR A 120 -4.97 -0.83 -17.84
C TYR A 120 -4.60 -2.23 -17.34
N ILE A 121 -5.51 -3.20 -17.46
CA ILE A 121 -5.33 -4.54 -16.91
C ILE A 121 -5.74 -5.58 -17.95
N TYR A 122 -4.79 -6.41 -18.35
CA TYR A 122 -5.07 -7.52 -19.26
C TYR A 122 -5.80 -8.65 -18.52
N GLY A 123 -7.04 -8.92 -18.93
CA GLY A 123 -7.87 -9.95 -18.34
C GLY A 123 -8.65 -9.48 -17.09
N GLU A 124 -8.94 -10.39 -16.18
CA GLU A 124 -9.67 -10.10 -14.96
C GLU A 124 -8.76 -9.60 -13.82
N VAL A 125 -9.30 -8.81 -12.90
CA VAL A 125 -8.63 -8.53 -11.62
C VAL A 125 -8.89 -9.69 -10.68
N PRO A 126 -7.86 -10.45 -10.27
CA PRO A 126 -8.05 -11.66 -9.48
C PRO A 126 -8.50 -11.33 -8.05
N CYS A 127 -9.34 -12.21 -7.49
CA CYS A 127 -9.64 -12.21 -6.07
C CYS A 127 -8.66 -13.16 -5.36
N VAL A 128 -7.88 -12.63 -4.43
CA VAL A 128 -6.89 -13.38 -3.66
C VAL A 128 -7.31 -13.41 -2.19
N GLN A 129 -7.21 -14.58 -1.56
CA GLN A 129 -7.37 -14.70 -0.12
C GLN A 129 -6.04 -14.37 0.56
N ILE A 130 -6.00 -13.28 1.33
CA ILE A 130 -4.79 -12.85 2.04
C ILE A 130 -4.71 -13.37 3.49
N GLY A 131 -5.57 -14.31 3.85
CA GLY A 131 -5.64 -14.88 5.19
C GLY A 131 -6.56 -14.11 6.15
N ARG A 132 -6.53 -14.48 7.42
CA ARG A 132 -7.34 -13.83 8.46
C ARG A 132 -6.75 -12.47 8.79
N ALA A 133 -7.60 -11.45 8.87
CA ALA A 133 -7.22 -10.24 9.57
C ALA A 133 -6.84 -10.61 11.01
N HIS A 134 -5.71 -10.13 11.46
CA HIS A 134 -5.37 -10.28 12.87
C HIS A 134 -6.36 -9.45 13.69
N VAL A 135 -7.14 -10.12 14.50
CA VAL A 135 -7.96 -9.50 15.53
C VAL A 135 -7.06 -9.18 16.71
#